data_de41aecee0452e06426a545b58a88ff6
#
_entry.id   de41aecee0452e06426a545b58a88ff6
#
_cell.length_a   1.000
_cell.length_b   1.000
_cell.length_c   1.000
_cell.angle_alpha   90.00
_cell.angle_beta   90.00
_cell.angle_gamma   90.00
#
_symmetry.space_group_name_H-M   'P 1'
#
loop_
_entity.id
_entity.type
_entity.pdbx_description
1 polymer ?
#
loop_
_entity_poly.entity_id
_entity_poly.type
_entity_poly.pdbx_seq_one_letter_code
_entity_poly.pdbx_strand_id
1 'polypeptide(L)'
;NPSVEVIQNDAWHLWSDLTFSWSLEKNLDKALKQAKTMTGDQVKADYLYNYCLLYSFLSQRSYMKRETSFASLFGSLLDRVKVPYDRVSTTSWGDEPYSQLISYADVTPAIMLKNGKIYFPVYPYFAGGDVIPSAFQNREASRCDLPKKFYKGPFTAMKIPGSKAEDNVTATTVKASVDASLLHIVRQSTMTGCEKEGMVPNFATAEEIVSSWGKPYGYADYAAILDEKPAKAAAFAKERAEQDKKDIADNFKDEI
;
A
#
# COMPACT_ATOMS: atom_id res chain seq x y z
N ASN A 1 -7.14 -31.69 10.31
CA ASN A 1 -6.70 -30.34 9.96
C ASN A 1 -7.88 -29.38 10.13
N PRO A 2 -7.66 -28.19 10.71
CA PRO A 2 -8.72 -27.19 10.77
C PRO A 2 -9.16 -26.83 9.32
N SER A 3 -10.45 -26.51 9.18
CA SER A 3 -10.92 -26.04 7.88
C SER A 3 -10.29 -24.67 7.56
N VAL A 4 -10.15 -24.33 6.27
CA VAL A 4 -9.66 -23.03 5.83
C VAL A 4 -10.44 -21.87 6.47
N GLU A 5 -11.75 -22.06 6.71
CA GLU A 5 -12.60 -21.08 7.39
C GLU A 5 -12.18 -20.82 8.84
N VAL A 6 -11.75 -21.85 9.58
CA VAL A 6 -11.25 -21.70 10.95
C VAL A 6 -9.95 -20.92 10.95
N ILE A 7 -9.03 -21.27 10.05
CA ILE A 7 -7.74 -20.58 9.91
C ILE A 7 -7.95 -19.09 9.58
N GLN A 8 -8.88 -18.78 8.70
CA GLN A 8 -9.23 -17.40 8.36
C GLN A 8 -9.81 -16.62 9.54
N ASN A 9 -10.72 -17.24 10.28
CA ASN A 9 -11.31 -16.61 11.46
C ASN A 9 -10.24 -16.30 12.50
N ASP A 10 -9.33 -17.22 12.77
CA ASP A 10 -8.23 -17.03 13.70
C ASP A 10 -7.30 -15.91 13.27
N ALA A 11 -6.94 -15.85 11.98
CA ALA A 11 -6.14 -14.76 11.44
C ALA A 11 -6.82 -13.39 11.64
N TRP A 12 -8.08 -13.25 11.27
CA TRP A 12 -8.81 -12.00 11.42
C TRP A 12 -9.05 -11.61 12.88
N HIS A 13 -9.21 -12.59 13.77
CA HIS A 13 -9.31 -12.34 15.20
C HIS A 13 -8.04 -11.70 15.76
N LEU A 14 -6.89 -12.29 15.45
CA LEU A 14 -5.59 -11.75 15.85
C LEU A 14 -5.35 -10.34 15.30
N TRP A 15 -5.77 -10.06 14.07
CA TRP A 15 -5.58 -8.75 13.44
C TRP A 15 -6.52 -7.67 13.99
N SER A 16 -7.69 -8.02 14.48
CA SER A 16 -8.66 -7.06 15.01
C SER A 16 -8.36 -6.61 16.45
N ASP A 17 -7.57 -7.38 17.20
CA ASP A 17 -7.25 -7.09 18.60
C ASP A 17 -6.06 -6.14 18.78
N LEU A 18 -5.45 -5.68 17.68
CA LEU A 18 -4.33 -4.77 17.74
C LEU A 18 -4.76 -3.36 18.18
N THR A 19 -4.12 -2.86 19.21
CA THR A 19 -4.26 -1.47 19.65
C THR A 19 -3.20 -0.58 19.00
N PHE A 20 -3.58 0.63 18.60
CA PHE A 20 -2.68 1.61 18.03
C PHE A 20 -2.14 2.58 19.08
N SER A 21 -0.94 3.13 18.86
CA SER A 21 -0.40 4.15 19.75
C SER A 21 -1.23 5.43 19.67
N TRP A 22 -1.35 6.13 20.80
CA TRP A 22 -2.09 7.39 20.89
C TRP A 22 -1.59 8.46 19.91
N SER A 23 -0.29 8.50 19.62
CA SER A 23 0.30 9.42 18.64
C SER A 23 -0.21 9.18 17.22
N LEU A 24 -0.40 7.91 16.82
CA LEU A 24 -0.97 7.56 15.54
C LEU A 24 -2.44 7.95 15.46
N GLU A 25 -3.21 7.71 16.52
CA GLU A 25 -4.62 8.10 16.57
C GLU A 25 -4.82 9.60 16.40
N LYS A 26 -3.98 10.42 17.04
CA LYS A 26 -4.03 11.87 16.91
C LYS A 26 -3.79 12.34 15.48
N ASN A 27 -2.81 11.76 14.79
CA ASN A 27 -2.48 12.12 13.40
C ASN A 27 -3.59 11.69 12.43
N LEU A 28 -4.21 10.53 12.69
CA LEU A 28 -5.32 10.03 11.90
C LEU A 28 -6.61 10.83 12.09
N ASP A 29 -6.79 11.51 13.22
CA ASP A 29 -8.01 12.30 13.49
C ASP A 29 -8.24 13.41 12.46
N LYS A 30 -7.18 14.05 11.98
CA LYS A 30 -7.30 15.07 10.92
C LYS A 30 -7.72 14.44 9.61
N ALA A 31 -7.08 13.34 9.22
CA ALA A 31 -7.44 12.61 8.02
C ALA A 31 -8.89 12.11 8.07
N LEU A 32 -9.34 11.60 9.22
CA LEU A 32 -10.72 11.17 9.42
C LEU A 32 -11.73 12.34 9.32
N LYS A 33 -11.40 13.50 9.87
CA LYS A 33 -12.25 14.69 9.74
C LYS A 33 -12.37 15.10 8.28
N GLN A 34 -11.28 15.11 7.55
CA GLN A 34 -11.28 15.42 6.11
C GLN A 34 -12.06 14.37 5.31
N ALA A 35 -11.82 13.09 5.54
CA ALA A 35 -12.53 12.01 4.85
C ALA A 35 -14.06 12.08 5.07
N LYS A 36 -14.51 12.50 6.25
CA LYS A 36 -15.95 12.68 6.54
C LYS A 36 -16.62 13.78 5.70
N THR A 37 -15.87 14.74 5.20
CA THR A 37 -16.40 15.79 4.31
C THR A 37 -16.48 15.37 2.85
N MET A 38 -15.85 14.26 2.48
CA MET A 38 -15.82 13.76 1.11
C MET A 38 -17.10 12.99 0.77
N THR A 39 -17.45 12.99 -0.51
CA THR A 39 -18.59 12.24 -1.04
C THR A 39 -18.12 11.02 -1.80
N GLY A 40 -18.75 9.87 -1.55
CA GLY A 40 -18.44 8.59 -2.19
C GLY A 40 -17.51 7.71 -1.36
N ASP A 41 -17.87 6.44 -1.24
CA ASP A 41 -17.17 5.47 -0.41
C ASP A 41 -15.74 5.22 -0.90
N GLN A 42 -15.57 5.08 -2.22
CA GLN A 42 -14.26 4.89 -2.81
C GLN A 42 -13.35 6.09 -2.58
N VAL A 43 -13.87 7.31 -2.74
CA VAL A 43 -13.07 8.55 -2.54
C VAL A 43 -12.56 8.64 -1.10
N LYS A 44 -13.42 8.32 -0.12
CA LYS A 44 -13.02 8.27 1.30
C LYS A 44 -11.97 7.20 1.55
N ALA A 45 -12.17 6.01 0.99
CA ALA A 45 -11.26 4.89 1.16
C ALA A 45 -9.88 5.17 0.52
N ASP A 46 -9.86 5.67 -0.72
CA ASP A 46 -8.62 6.04 -1.41
C ASP A 46 -7.84 7.11 -0.64
N TYR A 47 -8.56 8.13 -0.15
CA TYR A 47 -7.96 9.17 0.66
C TYR A 47 -7.29 8.62 1.93
N LEU A 48 -8.01 7.80 2.71
CA LEU A 48 -7.49 7.23 3.95
C LEU A 48 -6.37 6.22 3.70
N TYR A 49 -6.49 5.39 2.67
CA TYR A 49 -5.48 4.41 2.30
C TYR A 49 -4.17 5.11 1.92
N ASN A 50 -4.23 6.09 1.04
CA ASN A 50 -3.05 6.84 0.61
C ASN A 50 -2.45 7.67 1.75
N TYR A 51 -3.27 8.22 2.66
CA TYR A 51 -2.76 8.86 3.87
C TYR A 51 -1.93 7.89 4.71
N CYS A 52 -2.43 6.69 4.97
CA CYS A 52 -1.72 5.67 5.74
C CYS A 52 -0.41 5.26 5.06
N LEU A 53 -0.40 5.11 3.74
CA LEU A 53 0.81 4.79 2.97
C LEU A 53 1.85 5.91 3.08
N LEU A 54 1.46 7.15 2.83
CA LEU A 54 2.36 8.31 2.88
C LEU A 54 2.88 8.54 4.31
N TYR A 55 2.01 8.45 5.31
CA TYR A 55 2.41 8.57 6.71
C TYR A 55 3.41 7.47 7.11
N SER A 56 3.15 6.24 6.73
CA SER A 56 4.03 5.10 6.98
C SER A 56 5.39 5.28 6.31
N PHE A 57 5.40 5.73 5.07
CA PHE A 57 6.59 6.01 4.30
C PHE A 57 7.44 7.12 4.93
N LEU A 58 6.83 8.26 5.24
CA LEU A 58 7.55 9.42 5.78
C LEU A 58 8.01 9.21 7.23
N SER A 59 7.19 8.59 8.06
CA SER A 59 7.53 8.34 9.46
C SER A 59 8.47 7.15 9.66
N GLN A 60 8.80 6.42 8.58
CA GLN A 60 9.56 5.16 8.62
C GLN A 60 8.91 4.10 9.53
N ARG A 61 7.65 4.27 9.87
CA ARG A 61 6.90 3.34 10.71
C ARG A 61 6.14 2.33 9.86
N SER A 62 6.28 1.06 10.19
CA SER A 62 5.79 -0.06 9.37
C SER A 62 4.29 -0.37 9.56
N TYR A 63 3.43 0.62 9.79
CA TYR A 63 2.01 0.36 10.07
C TYR A 63 1.27 -0.36 8.94
N MET A 64 1.65 -0.10 7.70
CA MET A 64 1.01 -0.72 6.53
C MET A 64 1.84 -1.86 5.91
N LYS A 65 3.03 -2.13 6.45
CA LYS A 65 3.91 -3.21 5.96
C LYS A 65 3.57 -4.58 6.52
N ARG A 66 2.81 -4.64 7.62
CA ARG A 66 2.38 -5.89 8.26
C ARG A 66 0.90 -6.06 8.00
N GLU A 67 0.52 -7.25 7.58
CA GLU A 67 -0.86 -7.64 7.29
C GLU A 67 -1.78 -7.33 8.48
N THR A 68 -1.32 -7.65 9.67
CA THR A 68 -2.02 -7.37 10.93
C THR A 68 -2.31 -5.89 11.12
N SER A 69 -1.31 -5.02 10.90
CA SER A 69 -1.47 -3.57 11.03
C SER A 69 -2.40 -3.00 9.97
N PHE A 70 -2.33 -3.51 8.75
CA PHE A 70 -3.22 -3.09 7.66
C PHE A 70 -4.68 -3.42 7.99
N ALA A 71 -4.97 -4.69 8.31
CA ALA A 71 -6.33 -5.15 8.55
C ALA A 71 -7.00 -4.37 9.68
N SER A 72 -6.27 -4.17 10.78
CA SER A 72 -6.78 -3.48 11.96
C SER A 72 -6.90 -1.96 11.73
N LEU A 73 -5.87 -1.32 11.18
CA LEU A 73 -5.86 0.12 10.97
C LEU A 73 -6.86 0.54 9.92
N PHE A 74 -6.73 0.02 8.72
CA PHE A 74 -7.54 0.48 7.59
C PHE A 74 -9.02 0.14 7.77
N GLY A 75 -9.34 -1.07 8.24
CA GLY A 75 -10.72 -1.44 8.59
C GLY A 75 -11.33 -0.52 9.63
N SER A 76 -10.60 -0.22 10.71
CA SER A 76 -11.06 0.73 11.75
C SER A 76 -11.31 2.14 11.19
N LEU A 77 -10.50 2.60 10.23
CA LEU A 77 -10.71 3.91 9.60
C LEU A 77 -11.98 3.92 8.74
N LEU A 78 -12.21 2.87 7.96
CA LEU A 78 -13.42 2.73 7.15
C LEU A 78 -14.69 2.70 8.02
N ASP A 79 -14.66 1.98 9.14
CA ASP A 79 -15.76 1.95 10.11
C ASP A 79 -16.08 3.36 10.65
N ARG A 80 -15.06 4.14 11.02
CA ARG A 80 -15.21 5.52 11.55
C ARG A 80 -15.78 6.50 10.52
N VAL A 81 -15.61 6.26 9.22
CA VAL A 81 -16.20 7.08 8.15
C VAL A 81 -17.43 6.43 7.51
N LYS A 82 -17.88 5.29 8.05
CA LYS A 82 -19.07 4.54 7.63
C LYS A 82 -19.02 4.08 6.17
N VAL A 83 -17.83 3.67 5.71
CA VAL A 83 -17.64 3.05 4.40
C VAL A 83 -17.81 1.54 4.54
N PRO A 84 -18.79 0.92 3.88
CA PRO A 84 -19.00 -0.52 3.95
C PRO A 84 -17.95 -1.25 3.13
N TYR A 85 -17.44 -2.35 3.66
CA TYR A 85 -16.44 -3.18 2.99
C TYR A 85 -16.61 -4.66 3.33
N ASP A 86 -16.00 -5.51 2.54
CA ASP A 86 -15.83 -6.93 2.79
C ASP A 86 -14.38 -7.22 3.20
N ARG A 87 -14.20 -8.20 4.06
CA ARG A 87 -12.89 -8.75 4.36
C ARG A 87 -12.55 -9.80 3.30
N VAL A 88 -11.34 -9.72 2.79
CA VAL A 88 -10.81 -10.68 1.83
C VAL A 88 -9.60 -11.35 2.47
N SER A 89 -9.49 -12.65 2.31
CA SER A 89 -8.35 -13.44 2.71
C SER A 89 -7.79 -14.16 1.49
N THR A 90 -6.49 -14.06 1.28
CA THR A 90 -5.78 -14.71 0.17
C THR A 90 -4.38 -15.14 0.62
N THR A 91 -3.60 -15.71 -0.28
CA THR A 91 -2.18 -16.02 -0.08
C THR A 91 -1.35 -15.40 -1.19
N SER A 92 -0.06 -15.15 -0.94
CA SER A 92 0.85 -14.68 -1.98
C SER A 92 1.28 -15.81 -2.93
N TRP A 93 1.89 -15.48 -4.07
CA TRP A 93 2.44 -16.48 -5.00
C TRP A 93 3.61 -17.28 -4.42
N GLY A 94 4.27 -16.76 -3.38
CA GLY A 94 5.34 -17.48 -2.66
C GLY A 94 4.83 -18.47 -1.63
N ASP A 95 3.54 -18.43 -1.30
CA ASP A 95 2.92 -19.24 -0.25
C ASP A 95 2.07 -20.37 -0.84
N GLU A 96 1.63 -21.29 0.02
CA GLU A 96 0.73 -22.38 -0.35
C GLU A 96 -0.56 -21.84 -0.99
N PRO A 97 -1.16 -22.62 -1.94
CA PRO A 97 -2.46 -22.27 -2.48
C PRO A 97 -3.50 -22.07 -1.37
N TYR A 98 -4.39 -21.11 -1.54
CA TYR A 98 -5.41 -20.79 -0.56
C TYR A 98 -6.26 -22.00 -0.13
N SER A 99 -6.56 -22.90 -1.06
CA SER A 99 -7.29 -24.16 -0.81
C SER A 99 -6.51 -25.19 0.02
N GLN A 100 -5.19 -24.99 0.20
CA GLN A 100 -4.28 -25.86 0.93
C GLN A 100 -3.71 -25.22 2.20
N LEU A 101 -4.28 -24.11 2.63
CA LEU A 101 -3.87 -23.40 3.83
C LEU A 101 -3.81 -24.32 5.05
N ILE A 102 -2.67 -24.25 5.76
CA ILE A 102 -2.41 -25.00 6.99
C ILE A 102 -2.13 -24.07 8.19
N SER A 103 -1.82 -22.81 7.93
CA SER A 103 -1.49 -21.82 8.95
C SER A 103 -2.15 -20.48 8.67
N TYR A 104 -2.58 -19.80 9.73
CA TYR A 104 -3.05 -18.41 9.63
C TYR A 104 -1.92 -17.42 9.30
N ALA A 105 -0.67 -17.81 9.49
CA ALA A 105 0.49 -16.97 9.16
C ALA A 105 0.64 -16.75 7.64
N ASP A 106 0.11 -17.67 6.84
CA ASP A 106 0.18 -17.62 5.38
C ASP A 106 -0.99 -16.81 4.77
N VAL A 107 -1.93 -16.38 5.61
CA VAL A 107 -3.10 -15.61 5.16
C VAL A 107 -2.76 -14.14 5.08
N THR A 108 -2.90 -13.56 3.90
CA THR A 108 -2.82 -12.11 3.71
C THR A 108 -4.23 -11.51 3.69
N PRO A 109 -4.52 -10.56 4.60
CA PRO A 109 -5.79 -9.84 4.58
C PRO A 109 -5.81 -8.77 3.51
N ALA A 110 -6.96 -8.62 2.86
CA ALA A 110 -7.26 -7.49 2.02
C ALA A 110 -8.66 -6.95 2.36
N ILE A 111 -8.92 -5.73 1.95
CA ILE A 111 -10.23 -5.10 2.15
C ILE A 111 -10.82 -4.77 0.79
N MET A 112 -12.05 -5.20 0.55
CA MET A 112 -12.75 -4.95 -0.69
C MET A 112 -13.98 -4.06 -0.46
N LEU A 113 -14.08 -2.97 -1.18
CA LEU A 113 -15.29 -2.15 -1.18
C LEU A 113 -16.44 -2.85 -1.91
N LYS A 114 -17.66 -2.40 -1.68
CA LYS A 114 -18.87 -2.96 -2.33
C LYS A 114 -18.90 -2.77 -3.85
N ASN A 115 -18.09 -1.87 -4.40
CA ASN A 115 -17.89 -1.71 -5.85
C ASN A 115 -16.82 -2.65 -6.45
N GLY A 116 -16.20 -3.52 -5.63
CA GLY A 116 -15.20 -4.48 -6.05
C GLY A 116 -13.75 -4.00 -6.00
N LYS A 117 -13.47 -2.74 -5.63
CA LYS A 117 -12.09 -2.26 -5.46
C LYS A 117 -11.46 -2.93 -4.24
N ILE A 118 -10.24 -3.46 -4.40
CA ILE A 118 -9.51 -4.19 -3.35
C ILE A 118 -8.27 -3.41 -2.94
N TYR A 119 -8.03 -3.36 -1.63
CA TYR A 119 -6.86 -2.74 -1.00
C TYR A 119 -6.05 -3.80 -0.28
N PHE A 120 -4.74 -3.82 -0.54
CA PHE A 120 -3.79 -4.76 0.04
C PHE A 120 -2.82 -4.09 1.02
N PRO A 121 -2.21 -4.86 1.94
CA PRO A 121 -1.08 -4.41 2.73
C PRO A 121 0.16 -4.36 1.83
N VAL A 122 0.46 -3.19 1.27
CA VAL A 122 1.57 -3.01 0.34
C VAL A 122 2.60 -2.02 0.87
N TYR A 123 3.77 -2.03 0.27
CA TYR A 123 4.79 -1.02 0.53
C TYR A 123 4.30 0.37 0.12
N PRO A 124 4.67 1.42 0.88
CA PRO A 124 4.08 2.76 0.74
C PRO A 124 4.36 3.48 -0.59
N TYR A 125 5.23 2.98 -1.43
CA TYR A 125 5.59 3.60 -2.72
C TYR A 125 4.86 3.02 -3.91
N PHE A 126 3.90 2.16 -3.67
CA PHE A 126 3.00 1.66 -4.69
C PHE A 126 2.02 2.75 -5.14
N ALA A 127 1.47 2.58 -6.32
CA ALA A 127 0.49 3.48 -6.92
C ALA A 127 -0.87 3.48 -6.16
N GLY A 128 -0.83 3.76 -4.85
CA GLY A 128 -2.03 3.80 -4.01
C GLY A 128 -2.85 2.51 -4.12
N GLY A 129 -4.16 2.59 -3.98
CA GLY A 129 -5.06 1.43 -4.14
C GLY A 129 -5.40 1.07 -5.60
N ASP A 130 -4.74 1.66 -6.59
CA ASP A 130 -5.13 1.49 -8.00
C ASP A 130 -4.50 0.26 -8.67
N VAL A 131 -3.47 -0.32 -8.05
CA VAL A 131 -2.79 -1.51 -8.56
C VAL A 131 -2.92 -2.65 -7.56
N ILE A 132 -3.33 -3.82 -8.04
CA ILE A 132 -3.25 -5.05 -7.26
C ILE A 132 -1.82 -5.56 -7.34
N PRO A 133 -1.12 -5.78 -6.21
CA PRO A 133 0.25 -6.25 -6.22
C PRO A 133 0.39 -7.58 -6.95
N SER A 134 1.48 -7.75 -7.71
CA SER A 134 1.73 -8.96 -8.52
C SER A 134 1.64 -10.24 -7.70
N ALA A 135 2.10 -10.20 -6.46
CA ALA A 135 2.07 -11.33 -5.53
C ALA A 135 0.66 -11.89 -5.28
N PHE A 136 -0.40 -11.11 -5.48
CA PHE A 136 -1.78 -11.52 -5.20
C PHE A 136 -2.64 -11.66 -6.45
N GLN A 137 -2.17 -11.23 -7.60
CA GLN A 137 -2.96 -11.30 -8.84
C GLN A 137 -3.29 -12.73 -9.23
N ASN A 138 -4.52 -12.96 -9.67
CA ASN A 138 -5.03 -14.26 -10.07
C ASN A 138 -5.03 -15.34 -8.97
N ARG A 139 -4.80 -14.98 -7.70
CA ARG A 139 -4.85 -15.92 -6.58
C ARG A 139 -6.29 -16.23 -6.17
N GLU A 140 -6.47 -17.44 -5.65
CA GLU A 140 -7.69 -17.82 -4.95
C GLU A 140 -7.82 -17.00 -3.67
N ALA A 141 -9.04 -16.67 -3.32
CA ALA A 141 -9.38 -15.90 -2.14
C ALA A 141 -10.76 -16.27 -1.62
N SER A 142 -11.06 -15.82 -0.41
CA SER A 142 -12.42 -15.76 0.05
C SER A 142 -12.76 -14.38 0.58
N ARG A 143 -14.02 -14.01 0.48
CA ARG A 143 -14.57 -12.80 1.08
C ARG A 143 -15.60 -13.14 2.13
N CYS A 144 -15.68 -12.31 3.15
CA CYS A 144 -16.71 -12.33 4.16
C CYS A 144 -17.32 -10.94 4.30
N ASP A 145 -18.63 -10.81 4.11
CA ASP A 145 -19.35 -9.62 4.50
C ASP A 145 -19.09 -9.39 5.98
N LEU A 146 -18.77 -8.15 6.37
CA LEU A 146 -18.55 -7.83 7.78
C LEU A 146 -19.80 -8.14 8.60
N PRO A 147 -19.88 -9.27 9.29
CA PRO A 147 -20.86 -9.41 10.33
C PRO A 147 -20.35 -8.63 11.53
N LYS A 148 -21.23 -7.96 12.24
CA LYS A 148 -20.95 -7.34 13.56
C LYS A 148 -20.37 -8.33 14.60
N LYS A 149 -20.31 -9.62 14.25
CA LYS A 149 -19.72 -10.71 15.04
C LYS A 149 -18.85 -11.56 14.12
N PHE A 150 -17.57 -11.46 14.32
CA PHE A 150 -16.44 -11.93 13.52
C PHE A 150 -16.38 -13.43 13.17
N TYR A 151 -17.17 -14.28 13.77
CA TYR A 151 -16.90 -15.70 13.87
C TYR A 151 -17.81 -16.60 13.05
N LYS A 152 -18.70 -16.01 12.26
CA LYS A 152 -19.70 -16.82 11.55
C LYS A 152 -19.85 -16.29 10.15
N GLY A 153 -19.12 -16.90 9.24
CA GLY A 153 -19.31 -16.71 7.82
C GLY A 153 -20.75 -16.41 7.41
N PRO A 154 -21.11 -16.33 6.21
CA PRO A 154 -20.56 -17.13 5.12
C PRO A 154 -19.31 -16.55 4.49
N PHE A 155 -18.37 -17.43 4.17
CA PHE A 155 -17.23 -17.13 3.31
C PHE A 155 -17.60 -17.48 1.87
N THR A 156 -17.42 -16.52 0.97
CA THR A 156 -17.67 -16.71 -0.45
C THR A 156 -16.35 -16.81 -1.19
N ALA A 157 -16.12 -17.92 -1.88
CA ALA A 157 -14.96 -18.09 -2.73
C ALA A 157 -14.92 -17.02 -3.83
N MET A 158 -13.74 -16.50 -4.09
CA MET A 158 -13.49 -15.53 -5.15
C MET A 158 -12.09 -15.72 -5.73
N LYS A 159 -11.81 -15.03 -6.82
CA LYS A 159 -10.48 -14.91 -7.39
C LYS A 159 -10.08 -13.44 -7.39
N ILE A 160 -8.86 -13.16 -6.96
CA ILE A 160 -8.30 -11.80 -7.04
C ILE A 160 -8.12 -11.46 -8.53
N PRO A 161 -8.58 -10.30 -9.00
CA PRO A 161 -8.34 -9.88 -10.37
C PRO A 161 -6.84 -9.81 -10.69
N GLY A 162 -6.49 -10.08 -11.93
CA GLY A 162 -5.12 -9.94 -12.44
C GLY A 162 -5.07 -8.90 -13.54
N SER A 163 -3.88 -8.32 -13.75
CA SER A 163 -3.58 -7.52 -14.91
C SER A 163 -3.28 -8.41 -16.12
N LYS A 164 -3.38 -7.85 -17.31
CA LYS A 164 -2.93 -8.49 -18.55
C LYS A 164 -1.45 -8.17 -18.78
N ALA A 165 -0.79 -8.94 -19.64
CA ALA A 165 0.59 -8.68 -20.00
C ALA A 165 0.78 -7.27 -20.59
N GLU A 166 -0.20 -6.81 -21.37
CA GLU A 166 -0.20 -5.49 -22.01
C GLU A 166 -0.24 -4.33 -21.00
N ASP A 167 -0.73 -4.59 -19.78
CA ASP A 167 -0.79 -3.59 -18.70
C ASP A 167 0.56 -3.45 -17.97
N ASN A 168 1.46 -4.43 -18.13
CA ASN A 168 2.73 -4.57 -17.41
C ASN A 168 3.89 -4.45 -18.41
N VAL A 169 4.26 -3.22 -18.76
CA VAL A 169 5.24 -2.95 -19.80
C VAL A 169 6.40 -2.13 -19.25
N THR A 170 7.61 -2.56 -19.59
CA THR A 170 8.83 -1.76 -19.46
C THR A 170 9.33 -1.38 -20.86
N ALA A 171 9.23 -0.10 -21.21
CA ALA A 171 9.77 0.45 -22.44
C ALA A 171 11.06 1.21 -22.13
N THR A 172 12.18 0.78 -22.71
CA THR A 172 13.50 1.38 -22.49
C THR A 172 14.08 1.93 -23.80
N THR A 173 14.50 3.19 -23.77
CA THR A 173 15.28 3.83 -24.82
C THR A 173 16.68 4.12 -24.31
N VAL A 174 17.69 3.69 -25.05
CA VAL A 174 19.10 3.96 -24.77
C VAL A 174 19.68 4.83 -25.88
N LYS A 175 20.27 5.96 -25.51
CA LYS A 175 21.03 6.82 -26.40
C LYS A 175 22.49 6.78 -25.99
N ALA A 176 23.37 6.45 -26.93
CA ALA A 176 24.80 6.45 -26.69
C ALA A 176 25.46 7.46 -27.64
N SER A 177 26.39 8.24 -27.14
CA SER A 177 27.22 9.15 -27.91
C SER A 177 28.65 9.16 -27.40
N VAL A 178 29.60 9.38 -28.29
CA VAL A 178 31.02 9.45 -27.93
C VAL A 178 31.49 10.89 -28.16
N ASP A 179 32.11 11.47 -27.15
CA ASP A 179 32.76 12.77 -27.22
C ASP A 179 34.23 12.62 -26.77
N ALA A 180 35.14 12.93 -27.69
CA ALA A 180 36.57 12.73 -27.49
C ALA A 180 36.92 11.29 -27.05
N SER A 181 37.08 11.06 -25.74
CA SER A 181 37.39 9.75 -25.16
C SER A 181 36.32 9.26 -24.16
N LEU A 182 35.20 9.98 -24.09
CA LEU A 182 34.12 9.64 -23.14
C LEU A 182 32.92 9.07 -23.88
N LEU A 183 32.40 7.97 -23.38
CA LEU A 183 31.12 7.40 -23.79
C LEU A 183 30.01 7.96 -22.89
N HIS A 184 29.07 8.67 -23.49
CA HIS A 184 27.87 9.16 -22.83
C HIS A 184 26.72 8.23 -23.15
N ILE A 185 26.11 7.66 -22.09
CA ILE A 185 24.93 6.80 -22.21
C ILE A 185 23.78 7.46 -21.45
N VAL A 186 22.66 7.63 -22.11
CA VAL A 186 21.40 8.06 -21.51
C VAL A 186 20.39 6.94 -21.68
N ARG A 187 19.92 6.38 -20.56
CA ARG A 187 18.85 5.38 -20.52
C ARG A 187 17.59 6.03 -19.98
N GLN A 188 16.50 5.89 -20.70
CA GLN A 188 15.16 6.31 -20.27
C GLN A 188 14.26 5.10 -20.28
N SER A 189 13.66 4.77 -19.13
CA SER A 189 12.71 3.67 -18.99
C SER A 189 11.35 4.20 -18.53
N THR A 190 10.28 3.68 -19.16
CA THR A 190 8.89 3.92 -18.75
C THR A 190 8.29 2.57 -18.34
N MET A 191 7.72 2.52 -17.16
CA MET A 191 7.14 1.30 -16.59
C MET A 191 5.67 1.49 -16.30
N THR A 192 4.86 0.45 -16.54
CA THR A 192 3.43 0.43 -16.22
C THR A 192 3.08 -0.79 -15.38
N GLY A 193 1.92 -0.75 -14.74
CA GLY A 193 1.40 -1.87 -13.95
C GLY A 193 2.35 -2.35 -12.86
N CYS A 194 2.51 -3.65 -12.76
CA CYS A 194 3.34 -4.30 -11.75
C CYS A 194 4.85 -4.09 -11.95
N GLU A 195 5.28 -3.69 -13.15
CA GLU A 195 6.68 -3.37 -13.41
C GLU A 195 7.20 -2.20 -12.55
N LYS A 196 6.29 -1.39 -11.99
CA LYS A 196 6.63 -0.31 -11.05
C LYS A 196 7.00 -0.81 -9.65
N GLU A 197 6.62 -2.04 -9.31
CA GLU A 197 6.65 -2.53 -7.93
C GLU A 197 8.03 -2.49 -7.27
N GLY A 198 9.08 -2.78 -7.98
CA GLY A 198 10.44 -2.79 -7.44
C GLY A 198 11.22 -1.50 -7.67
N MET A 199 10.77 -0.63 -8.57
CA MET A 199 11.60 0.44 -9.11
C MET A 199 11.37 1.80 -8.48
N VAL A 200 10.12 2.16 -8.18
CA VAL A 200 9.81 3.48 -7.60
C VAL A 200 10.57 3.76 -6.30
N PRO A 201 10.67 2.81 -5.34
CA PRO A 201 11.37 3.07 -4.08
C PRO A 201 12.88 3.28 -4.26
N ASN A 202 13.46 2.75 -5.32
CA ASN A 202 14.90 2.80 -5.56
C ASN A 202 15.35 4.09 -6.26
N PHE A 203 14.44 4.77 -6.97
CA PHE A 203 14.79 5.88 -7.86
C PHE A 203 13.97 7.16 -7.64
N ALA A 204 12.93 7.15 -6.81
CA ALA A 204 12.13 8.32 -6.50
C ALA A 204 12.48 8.90 -5.12
N THR A 205 12.64 10.21 -5.07
CA THR A 205 12.80 10.92 -3.79
C THR A 205 11.48 10.97 -3.02
N ALA A 206 11.54 11.12 -1.70
CA ALA A 206 10.34 11.33 -0.89
C ALA A 206 9.53 12.56 -1.31
N GLU A 207 10.19 13.61 -1.81
CA GLU A 207 9.53 14.81 -2.33
C GLU A 207 8.73 14.51 -3.60
N GLU A 208 9.30 13.75 -4.54
CA GLU A 208 8.59 13.31 -5.76
C GLU A 208 7.40 12.42 -5.41
N ILE A 209 7.55 11.50 -4.47
CA ILE A 209 6.46 10.63 -4.01
C ILE A 209 5.34 11.46 -3.36
N VAL A 210 5.66 12.38 -2.45
CA VAL A 210 4.66 13.26 -1.84
C VAL A 210 3.99 14.16 -2.89
N SER A 211 4.76 14.67 -3.83
CA SER A 211 4.24 15.53 -4.89
C SER A 211 3.31 14.78 -5.85
N SER A 212 3.68 13.59 -6.27
CA SER A 212 2.90 12.78 -7.22
C SER A 212 1.69 12.09 -6.58
N TRP A 213 1.86 11.57 -5.36
CA TRP A 213 0.81 10.82 -4.66
C TRP A 213 0.03 11.66 -3.66
N GLY A 214 0.70 12.54 -2.93
CA GLY A 214 0.06 13.33 -1.88
C GLY A 214 -0.85 14.41 -2.44
N LYS A 215 -0.40 15.18 -3.42
CA LYS A 215 -1.17 16.29 -3.96
C LYS A 215 -2.55 15.91 -4.53
N PRO A 216 -2.68 14.83 -5.32
CA PRO A 216 -3.99 14.39 -5.80
C PRO A 216 -5.00 14.08 -4.68
N TYR A 217 -4.51 13.69 -3.51
CA TYR A 217 -5.33 13.38 -2.34
C TYR A 217 -5.39 14.52 -1.31
N GLY A 218 -4.90 15.72 -1.65
CA GLY A 218 -4.95 16.90 -0.77
C GLY A 218 -3.84 17.00 0.25
N TYR A 219 -2.75 16.23 0.11
CA TYR A 219 -1.56 16.33 0.96
C TYR A 219 -0.49 17.15 0.25
N ALA A 220 -0.35 18.41 0.66
CA ALA A 220 0.51 19.36 -0.05
C ALA A 220 2.00 19.21 0.31
N ASP A 221 2.32 18.80 1.55
CA ASP A 221 3.67 18.78 2.08
C ASP A 221 3.85 17.84 3.28
N TYR A 222 5.08 17.69 3.73
CA TYR A 222 5.45 16.89 4.89
C TYR A 222 4.78 17.34 6.19
N ALA A 223 4.59 18.66 6.39
CA ALA A 223 3.97 19.18 7.60
C ALA A 223 2.51 18.74 7.70
N ALA A 224 1.78 18.72 6.56
CA ALA A 224 0.40 18.30 6.49
C ALA A 224 0.24 16.79 6.79
N ILE A 225 1.15 15.97 6.24
CA ILE A 225 1.10 14.51 6.41
C ILE A 225 1.51 14.09 7.82
N LEU A 226 2.60 14.65 8.34
CA LEU A 226 3.16 14.28 9.64
C LEU A 226 2.48 14.99 10.83
N ASP A 227 1.64 15.98 10.56
CA ASP A 227 1.06 16.87 11.60
C ASP A 227 2.12 17.54 12.49
N GLU A 228 3.21 17.98 11.87
CA GLU A 228 4.34 18.61 12.56
C GLU A 228 4.37 20.12 12.34
N LYS A 229 5.08 20.82 13.23
CA LYS A 229 5.34 22.25 13.05
C LYS A 229 6.14 22.47 11.76
N PRO A 230 5.86 23.52 10.96
CA PRO A 230 6.53 23.76 9.67
C PRO A 230 8.06 23.71 9.73
N ALA A 231 8.68 24.30 10.76
CA ALA A 231 10.13 24.29 10.91
C ALA A 231 10.70 22.88 11.13
N LYS A 232 10.00 22.04 11.92
CA LYS A 232 10.42 20.64 12.16
C LYS A 232 10.21 19.79 10.93
N ALA A 233 9.09 19.97 10.23
CA ALA A 233 8.81 19.29 8.98
C ALA A 233 9.83 19.66 7.88
N ALA A 234 10.24 20.94 7.79
CA ALA A 234 11.27 21.39 6.86
C ALA A 234 12.65 20.78 7.17
N ALA A 235 13.03 20.69 8.45
CA ALA A 235 14.27 20.04 8.86
C ALA A 235 14.27 18.55 8.47
N PHE A 236 13.16 17.85 8.74
CA PHE A 236 12.99 16.45 8.35
C PHE A 236 13.04 16.27 6.83
N ALA A 237 12.36 17.12 6.07
CA ALA A 237 12.36 17.06 4.60
C ALA A 237 13.77 17.24 4.02
N LYS A 238 14.58 18.14 4.61
CA LYS A 238 15.98 18.34 4.20
C LYS A 238 16.83 17.11 4.48
N GLU A 239 16.77 16.57 5.69
CA GLU A 239 17.51 15.36 6.08
C GLU A 239 17.13 14.19 5.17
N ARG A 240 15.82 14.01 4.91
CA ARG A 240 15.34 12.97 4.02
C ARG A 240 15.82 13.14 2.59
N ALA A 241 15.83 14.38 2.07
CA ALA A 241 16.32 14.65 0.71
C ALA A 241 17.82 14.35 0.54
N GLU A 242 18.62 14.59 1.58
CA GLU A 242 20.04 14.22 1.59
C GLU A 242 20.23 12.70 1.60
N GLN A 243 19.41 11.98 2.40
CA GLN A 243 19.45 10.51 2.42
C GLN A 243 18.97 9.91 1.10
N ASP A 244 17.85 10.39 0.54
CA ASP A 244 17.31 9.91 -0.75
C ASP A 244 18.36 10.04 -1.87
N LYS A 245 19.09 11.17 -1.93
CA LYS A 245 20.16 11.37 -2.92
C LYS A 245 21.26 10.32 -2.80
N LYS A 246 21.64 9.98 -1.58
CA LYS A 246 22.65 8.97 -1.32
C LYS A 246 22.17 7.59 -1.72
N ASP A 247 20.95 7.21 -1.27
CA ASP A 247 20.37 5.90 -1.54
C ASP A 247 20.18 5.67 -3.05
N ILE A 248 19.68 6.68 -3.77
CA ILE A 248 19.55 6.65 -5.23
C ILE A 248 20.91 6.48 -5.91
N ALA A 249 21.93 7.23 -5.47
CA ALA A 249 23.26 7.14 -6.04
C ALA A 249 23.90 5.75 -5.80
N ASP A 250 23.67 5.16 -4.64
CA ASP A 250 24.17 3.82 -4.33
C ASP A 250 23.42 2.75 -5.15
N ASN A 251 22.10 2.85 -5.30
CA ASN A 251 21.32 1.97 -6.16
C ASN A 251 21.76 2.01 -7.63
N PHE A 252 22.14 3.19 -8.15
CA PHE A 252 22.69 3.30 -9.51
C PHE A 252 24.04 2.63 -9.68
N LYS A 253 24.88 2.57 -8.65
CA LYS A 253 26.19 1.87 -8.72
C LYS A 253 26.01 0.37 -8.84
N ASP A 254 24.99 -0.17 -8.21
CA ASP A 254 24.74 -1.63 -8.21
C ASP A 254 24.11 -2.10 -9.53
N GLU A 255 23.61 -1.18 -10.38
CA GLU A 255 23.06 -1.50 -11.71
C GLU A 255 24.10 -1.46 -12.86
N ILE A 256 25.32 -0.98 -12.63
CA ILE A 256 26.41 -0.87 -13.63
C ILE A 256 27.39 -2.04 -13.46
#